data_f03b05030bb52395d1c504faa87f8976
#
_entry.id   f03b05030bb52395d1c504faa87f8976
#
_cell.length_a   1.000
_cell.length_b   1.000
_cell.length_c   1.000
_cell.angle_alpha   90.00
_cell.angle_beta   90.00
_cell.angle_gamma   90.00
#
_symmetry.space_group_name_H-M   'P 1'
#
loop_
_entity.id
_entity.type
_entity.pdbx_description
1 polymer ?
#
loop_
_entity_poly.entity_id
_entity_poly.type
_entity_poly.pdbx_seq_one_letter_code
_entity_poly.pdbx_strand_id
1 'polypeptide(L)'
;MPWFIKTERFLRPYAQMKPHLDAHRRWVEQRRADGLVLSSGYLVDGEGQPGGGGLLLLQAADYREAEALIQQDPMVLSGGVEWTLQQWLPAVGDLGVI
;
A
#
# COMPACT_ATOMS: atom_id res chain seq x y z
N MET A 1 14.94 -2.02 -9.82
CA MET A 1 13.95 -0.92 -9.81
C MET A 1 13.86 -0.34 -8.42
N PRO A 2 13.65 0.98 -8.30
CA PRO A 2 13.47 1.61 -7.00
C PRO A 2 12.28 1.05 -6.22
N TRP A 3 12.38 1.15 -4.90
CA TRP A 3 11.32 0.82 -3.98
C TRP A 3 10.54 2.06 -3.60
N PHE A 4 9.23 1.92 -3.48
CA PHE A 4 8.33 2.97 -3.02
C PHE A 4 7.46 2.44 -1.89
N ILE A 5 7.13 3.32 -0.97
CA ILE A 5 6.30 2.98 0.18
C ILE A 5 5.09 3.89 0.21
N LYS A 6 3.92 3.28 0.25
CA LYS A 6 2.66 3.99 0.43
C LYS A 6 2.17 3.67 1.83
N THR A 7 1.89 4.70 2.61
CA THR A 7 1.21 4.52 3.90
C THR A 7 -0.15 5.19 3.83
N GLU A 8 -1.09 4.68 4.60
CA GLU A 8 -2.43 5.24 4.64
C GLU A 8 -3.02 5.17 6.03
N ARG A 9 -3.92 6.10 6.31
CA ARG A 9 -4.72 6.14 7.52
C ARG A 9 -6.19 6.19 7.14
N PHE A 10 -7.01 5.37 7.80
CA PHE A 10 -8.45 5.35 7.52
C PHE A 10 -9.11 6.61 8.08
N LEU A 11 -9.93 7.24 7.25
CA LEU A 11 -10.74 8.39 7.64
C LEU A 11 -12.15 7.98 8.09
N ARG A 12 -12.49 6.70 7.92
CA ARG A 12 -13.80 6.12 8.27
C ARG A 12 -13.60 4.86 9.09
N PRO A 13 -14.59 4.43 9.88
CA PRO A 13 -14.50 3.18 10.62
C PRO A 13 -14.21 1.98 9.73
N TYR A 14 -13.49 1.00 10.28
CA TYR A 14 -13.09 -0.20 9.56
C TYR A 14 -14.27 -0.87 8.81
N ALA A 15 -15.43 -0.97 9.48
CA ALA A 15 -16.60 -1.62 8.88
C ALA A 15 -17.04 -0.95 7.58
N GLN A 16 -16.89 0.37 7.48
CA GLN A 16 -17.21 1.11 6.26
C GLN A 16 -16.17 0.93 5.18
N MET A 17 -14.93 0.61 5.57
CA MET A 17 -13.83 0.44 4.62
C MET A 17 -13.73 -0.98 4.09
N LYS A 18 -14.41 -1.95 4.69
CA LYS A 18 -14.27 -3.37 4.33
C LYS A 18 -14.52 -3.67 2.85
N PRO A 19 -15.56 -3.15 2.19
CA PRO A 19 -15.74 -3.40 0.75
C PRO A 19 -14.57 -2.89 -0.09
N HIS A 20 -13.99 -1.77 0.31
CA HIS A 20 -12.83 -1.19 -0.39
C HIS A 20 -11.56 -2.01 -0.13
N LEU A 21 -11.42 -2.56 1.07
CA LEU A 21 -10.31 -3.46 1.41
C LEU A 21 -10.39 -4.75 0.61
N ASP A 22 -11.58 -5.32 0.45
CA ASP A 22 -11.76 -6.51 -0.37
C ASP A 22 -11.41 -6.23 -1.84
N ALA A 23 -11.83 -5.08 -2.36
CA ALA A 23 -11.47 -4.65 -3.70
C ALA A 23 -9.96 -4.40 -3.83
N HIS A 24 -9.34 -3.80 -2.81
CA HIS A 24 -7.90 -3.56 -2.77
C HIS A 24 -7.12 -4.88 -2.84
N ARG A 25 -7.53 -5.91 -2.09
CA ARG A 25 -6.88 -7.22 -2.14
C ARG A 25 -6.92 -7.82 -3.53
N ARG A 26 -8.07 -7.76 -4.20
CA ARG A 26 -8.21 -8.24 -5.58
C ARG A 26 -7.30 -7.45 -6.52
N TRP A 27 -7.23 -6.14 -6.35
CA TRP A 27 -6.38 -5.28 -7.16
C TRP A 27 -4.90 -5.64 -6.98
N VAL A 28 -4.44 -5.85 -5.73
CA VAL A 28 -3.06 -6.26 -5.44
C VAL A 28 -2.75 -7.61 -6.10
N GLU A 29 -3.64 -8.60 -5.94
CA GLU A 29 -3.43 -9.92 -6.55
C GLU A 29 -3.38 -9.83 -8.07
N GLN A 30 -4.23 -8.99 -8.68
CA GLN A 30 -4.22 -8.78 -10.11
C GLN A 30 -2.91 -8.14 -10.57
N ARG A 31 -2.42 -7.14 -9.86
CA ARG A 31 -1.14 -6.49 -10.21
C ARG A 31 0.02 -7.45 -10.05
N ARG A 32 0.01 -8.31 -9.04
CA ARG A 32 1.03 -9.33 -8.88
C ARG A 32 0.99 -10.33 -10.05
N ALA A 33 -0.19 -10.74 -10.46
CA ALA A 33 -0.35 -11.63 -11.62
C ALA A 33 0.19 -10.98 -12.91
N ASP A 34 0.11 -9.65 -13.01
CA ASP A 34 0.68 -8.89 -14.12
C ASP A 34 2.20 -8.76 -14.04
N GLY A 35 2.83 -9.29 -13.01
CA GLY A 35 4.29 -9.28 -12.86
C GLY A 35 4.82 -8.12 -12.02
N LEU A 36 3.97 -7.30 -11.42
CA LEU A 36 4.43 -6.23 -10.54
C LEU A 36 4.88 -6.80 -9.20
N VAL A 37 5.93 -6.18 -8.64
CA VAL A 37 6.44 -6.54 -7.31
C VAL A 37 5.83 -5.59 -6.30
N LEU A 38 4.88 -6.09 -5.53
CA LEU A 38 4.26 -5.30 -4.46
C LEU A 38 3.72 -6.22 -3.36
N SER A 39 3.67 -5.67 -2.15
CA SER A 39 3.08 -6.33 -0.99
C SER A 39 2.31 -5.29 -0.18
N SER A 40 1.20 -5.70 0.38
CA SER A 40 0.33 -4.82 1.15
C SER A 40 -0.04 -5.49 2.48
N GLY A 41 -0.18 -4.70 3.52
CA GLY A 41 -0.55 -5.21 4.83
C GLY A 41 -1.13 -4.14 5.73
N TYR A 42 -1.63 -4.57 6.87
CA TYR A 42 -2.20 -3.68 7.88
C TYR A 42 -1.12 -3.19 8.83
N LEU A 43 -1.30 -1.96 9.29
CA LEU A 43 -0.56 -1.44 10.42
C LEU A 43 -1.41 -1.67 11.66
N VAL A 44 -0.84 -2.35 12.66
CA VAL A 44 -1.55 -2.72 13.88
C VAL A 44 -0.92 -2.00 15.07
N ASP A 45 -1.70 -1.85 16.15
CA ASP A 45 -1.20 -1.24 17.38
C ASP A 45 -0.37 -2.24 18.21
N GLY A 46 0.03 -1.81 19.40
CA GLY A 46 0.84 -2.63 20.29
C GLY A 46 0.12 -3.87 20.84
N GLU A 47 -1.19 -3.97 20.65
CA GLU A 47 -2.00 -5.11 21.06
C GLU A 47 -2.39 -6.00 19.87
N GLY A 48 -1.85 -5.70 18.68
CA GLY A 48 -2.13 -6.46 17.48
C GLY A 48 -3.46 -6.13 16.82
N GLN A 49 -4.13 -5.06 17.26
CA GLN A 49 -5.40 -4.64 16.67
C GLN A 49 -5.14 -3.77 15.44
N PRO A 50 -5.96 -3.87 14.39
CA PRO A 50 -5.83 -2.98 13.24
C PRO A 50 -5.93 -1.53 13.69
N GLY A 51 -4.87 -0.75 13.40
CA GLY A 51 -4.78 0.65 13.80
C GLY A 51 -5.46 1.63 12.86
N GLY A 52 -6.29 1.14 11.95
CA GLY A 52 -7.00 1.98 10.98
C GLY A 52 -6.15 2.44 9.81
N GLY A 53 -5.05 1.75 9.53
CA GLY A 53 -4.16 2.11 8.44
C GLY A 53 -3.50 0.90 7.79
N GLY A 54 -2.68 1.19 6.77
CA GLY A 54 -1.99 0.16 6.02
C GLY A 54 -0.70 0.66 5.41
N LEU A 55 0.08 -0.31 4.91
CA LEU A 55 1.35 -0.06 4.24
C LEU A 55 1.40 -0.93 2.98
N LEU A 56 1.83 -0.31 1.88
CA LEU A 56 2.08 -1.03 0.63
C LEU A 56 3.49 -0.69 0.17
N LEU A 57 4.27 -1.74 -0.10
CA LEU A 57 5.63 -1.63 -0.61
C LEU A 57 5.65 -2.12 -2.04
N LEU A 58 6.22 -1.35 -2.96
CA LEU A 58 6.23 -1.70 -4.38
C LEU A 58 7.52 -1.27 -5.07
N GLN A 59 7.83 -1.94 -6.17
CA GLN A 59 8.86 -1.50 -7.10
C GLN A 59 8.21 -0.81 -8.31
N ALA A 60 8.81 0.27 -8.77
CA ALA A 60 8.40 0.97 -9.98
C ALA A 60 9.63 1.65 -10.59
N ALA A 61 9.54 2.02 -11.85
CA ALA A 61 10.67 2.63 -12.56
C ALA A 61 11.03 4.00 -11.96
N ASP A 62 10.01 4.77 -11.54
CA ASP A 62 10.17 6.09 -10.95
C ASP A 62 8.94 6.46 -10.12
N TYR A 63 8.99 7.62 -9.46
CA TYR A 63 7.90 8.09 -8.61
C TYR A 63 6.60 8.27 -9.40
N ARG A 64 6.69 8.81 -10.63
CA ARG A 64 5.50 9.05 -11.45
C ARG A 64 4.76 7.75 -11.76
N GLU A 65 5.49 6.69 -12.09
CA GLU A 65 4.90 5.38 -12.33
C GLU A 65 4.26 4.80 -11.07
N ALA A 66 4.96 4.92 -9.93
CA ALA A 66 4.43 4.48 -8.65
C ALA A 66 3.14 5.23 -8.29
N GLU A 67 3.14 6.56 -8.46
CA GLU A 67 1.97 7.39 -8.16
C GLU A 67 0.78 7.02 -9.06
N ALA A 68 1.01 6.82 -10.35
CA ALA A 68 -0.04 6.43 -11.27
C ALA A 68 -0.67 5.09 -10.88
N LEU A 69 0.15 4.15 -10.41
CA LEU A 69 -0.32 2.86 -9.92
C LEU A 69 -1.16 3.02 -8.65
N ILE A 70 -0.67 3.79 -7.67
CA ILE A 70 -1.36 3.98 -6.40
C ILE A 70 -2.70 4.71 -6.59
N GLN A 71 -2.81 5.60 -7.57
CA GLN A 71 -4.06 6.28 -7.87
C GLN A 71 -5.15 5.35 -8.42
N GLN A 72 -4.80 4.13 -8.80
CA GLN A 72 -5.74 3.08 -9.21
C GLN A 72 -6.20 2.20 -8.05
N ASP A 73 -5.55 2.32 -6.90
CA ASP A 73 -5.85 1.51 -5.71
C ASP A 73 -7.30 1.81 -5.25
N PRO A 74 -8.16 0.79 -5.11
CA PRO A 74 -9.53 0.99 -4.63
C PRO A 74 -9.63 1.72 -3.29
N MET A 75 -8.63 1.59 -2.41
CA MET A 75 -8.60 2.34 -1.15
C MET A 75 -8.47 3.83 -1.41
N VAL A 76 -7.59 4.21 -2.33
CA VAL A 76 -7.41 5.62 -2.71
C VAL A 76 -8.65 6.14 -3.42
N LEU A 77 -9.19 5.36 -4.36
CA LEU A 77 -10.40 5.73 -5.11
C LEU A 77 -11.62 5.90 -4.23
N SER A 78 -11.66 5.20 -3.09
CA SER A 78 -12.79 5.31 -2.16
C SER A 78 -12.91 6.69 -1.52
N GLY A 79 -11.82 7.45 -1.47
CA GLY A 79 -11.75 8.71 -0.73
C GLY A 79 -11.75 8.53 0.79
N GLY A 80 -11.71 7.29 1.28
CA GLY A 80 -11.80 6.98 2.70
C GLY A 80 -10.46 6.88 3.42
N VAL A 81 -9.36 7.21 2.75
CA VAL A 81 -8.02 7.16 3.34
C VAL A 81 -7.27 8.46 3.07
N GLU A 82 -6.42 8.81 4.02
CA GLU A 82 -5.37 9.80 3.84
C GLU A 82 -4.10 9.02 3.57
N TRP A 83 -3.42 9.30 2.46
CA TRP A 83 -2.29 8.48 2.05
C TRP A 83 -1.07 9.31 1.69
N THR A 84 0.09 8.69 1.80
CA THR A 84 1.38 9.25 1.39
C THR A 84 2.11 8.25 0.50
N LEU A 85 2.96 8.76 -0.38
CA LEU A 85 3.81 7.94 -1.23
C LEU A 85 5.21 8.52 -1.21
N GLN A 86 6.20 7.69 -0.92
CA GLN A 86 7.60 8.09 -0.86
C GLN A 86 8.47 7.02 -1.49
N GLN A 87 9.56 7.43 -2.15
CA GLN A 87 10.60 6.48 -2.53
C GLN A 87 11.35 6.07 -1.27
N TRP A 88 11.60 4.77 -1.14
CA TRP A 88 12.41 4.24 -0.05
C TRP A 88 13.76 3.82 -0.60
N LEU A 89 14.83 4.38 -0.05
CA LEU A 89 16.20 4.00 -0.37
C LEU A 89 16.74 3.11 0.76
N PRO A 90 16.62 1.78 0.63
CA PRO A 90 17.18 0.89 1.66
C PRO A 90 18.70 1.09 1.70
N ALA A 91 19.21 1.44 2.87
CA ALA A 91 20.61 1.83 3.02
C ALA A 91 21.42 0.78 3.79
N VAL A 92 20.84 0.14 4.78
CA VAL A 92 21.51 -0.84 5.62
C VAL A 92 20.48 -1.85 6.16
N GLY A 93 20.87 -3.11 6.24
CA GLY A 93 20.03 -4.17 6.78
C GLY A 93 19.99 -5.40 5.89
N ASP A 94 19.16 -6.38 6.26
CA ASP A 94 19.15 -7.71 5.67
C ASP A 94 17.75 -8.22 5.29
N LEU A 95 16.81 -7.34 5.01
CA LEU A 95 15.47 -7.74 4.58
C LEU A 95 15.40 -8.20 3.12
N GLY A 96 16.53 -8.28 2.44
CA GLY A 96 16.56 -8.74 1.04
C GLY A 96 16.16 -7.67 0.02
N VAL A 97 16.03 -6.42 0.44
CA VAL A 97 15.64 -5.30 -0.43
C VAL A 97 16.79 -4.37 -0.77
N ILE A 98 17.97 -4.67 -0.25
CA ILE A 98 19.19 -3.89 -0.48
C ILE A 98 20.07 -4.60 -1.50
#